data_dc2a11685bd4a0cab6821c4d27b0e5b1
#
_entry.id   dc2a11685bd4a0cab6821c4d27b0e5b1
#
_cell.length_a   1.000
_cell.length_b   1.000
_cell.length_c   1.000
_cell.angle_alpha   90.00
_cell.angle_beta   90.00
_cell.angle_gamma   90.00
#
_symmetry.space_group_name_H-M   'P 1'
#
loop_
_entity.id
_entity.type
_entity.pdbx_description
1 polymer ?
#
loop_
_entity_poly.entity_id
_entity_poly.type
_entity_poly.pdbx_seq_one_letter_code
_entity_poly.pdbx_strand_id
1 'polypeptide(L)'
;MRLPRTFAVALLVVHTAVLVSCSSHGSTGGAHRALRVAFGAQLRSLDPIYNDGSVGAALNALAFSYLLKPLPDGTLVPDVATAVPTLRNGGISADGRTLTYHLRRGVRWQDGAPLTSADVAFTVRAILNPRNTIGSRNPFDRIATVETPDALTVRIRLRAPDAAVPGLFLTPDSNAAILPVHLLGRYASLDRVPFDEMPVGSGPYRVERWARGVAVRLAANPTYFGGAPKLPAIELRYAPDTTTALVQLQTGELDAAILADTSLVARYRALPNARITNVPYVGATVLGFNTARPLLADAALRRALGELVDATTLARETYHGAVSATDASRGLFSYADAPNAPWPRYDPASAARALDALGWRRDASGMRRRAGKPLALTLAYTNVSPAYRTAVVLLQQQFARAGVHVDLQSYVYSQFYALASDGGPLANGRYDLALIVYSTNVDPDQAWLFACRERAPNGYNWSRYCSPRADALLAASALAFDRTRRIALLRQLQELVARDVPLVPLWQSREIDVTPRALHGFVPNGDLSFASARDWSW
;
A
#
# COMPACT_ATOMS: atom_id res chain seq x y z
N MET A 1 53.60 -0.49 72.99
CA MET A 1 53.81 -1.85 73.55
C MET A 1 53.31 -2.91 72.58
N ARG A 2 54.24 -3.72 72.07
CA ARG A 2 54.08 -5.01 71.32
C ARG A 2 53.38 -5.01 69.93
N LEU A 3 54.19 -4.92 68.88
CA LEU A 3 54.06 -5.78 67.68
C LEU A 3 54.03 -7.27 68.08
N PRO A 4 53.52 -8.28 67.33
CA PRO A 4 54.09 -8.65 66.04
C PRO A 4 53.14 -9.45 65.09
N ARG A 5 53.58 -9.66 63.93
CA ARG A 5 53.82 -10.82 63.09
C ARG A 5 53.10 -10.85 61.72
N THR A 6 53.96 -10.68 60.76
CA THR A 6 53.86 -10.99 59.34
C THR A 6 53.40 -12.43 59.05
N PHE A 7 52.44 -12.59 58.15
CA PHE A 7 52.24 -13.83 57.36
C PHE A 7 52.24 -13.47 55.87
N ALA A 8 53.29 -13.90 55.21
CA ALA A 8 53.37 -13.88 53.75
C ALA A 8 52.57 -15.05 53.17
N VAL A 9 51.57 -14.78 52.34
CA VAL A 9 50.90 -15.79 51.55
C VAL A 9 51.40 -15.63 50.12
N ALA A 10 52.10 -16.62 49.62
CA ALA A 10 52.55 -16.74 48.24
C ALA A 10 51.36 -17.05 47.34
N LEU A 11 51.05 -16.11 46.41
CA LEU A 11 50.03 -16.29 45.41
C LEU A 11 50.63 -17.03 44.20
N LEU A 12 50.31 -18.31 44.05
CA LEU A 12 50.65 -19.11 42.87
C LEU A 12 49.74 -18.72 41.73
N VAL A 13 50.24 -17.96 40.73
CA VAL A 13 49.50 -17.62 39.50
C VAL A 13 49.64 -18.78 38.54
N VAL A 14 48.57 -19.61 38.45
CA VAL A 14 48.42 -20.62 37.40
C VAL A 14 47.88 -19.92 36.13
N HIS A 15 48.73 -19.74 35.13
CA HIS A 15 48.33 -19.30 33.80
C HIS A 15 47.68 -20.49 33.06
N THR A 16 46.37 -20.53 33.08
CA THR A 16 45.62 -21.41 32.16
C THR A 16 45.47 -20.68 30.82
N ALA A 17 46.28 -21.05 29.85
CA ALA A 17 46.09 -20.61 28.45
C ALA A 17 44.79 -21.23 27.90
N VAL A 18 43.73 -20.43 27.84
CA VAL A 18 42.52 -20.78 27.11
C VAL A 18 42.80 -20.58 25.61
N LEU A 19 43.12 -21.66 24.92
CA LEU A 19 43.10 -21.67 23.47
C LEU A 19 41.66 -21.50 23.00
N VAL A 20 41.31 -20.25 22.65
CA VAL A 20 40.08 -19.97 21.91
C VAL A 20 40.29 -20.52 20.49
N SER A 21 39.78 -21.71 20.29
CA SER A 21 39.68 -22.32 18.97
C SER A 21 38.61 -21.52 18.20
N CYS A 22 39.07 -20.56 17.35
CA CYS A 22 38.22 -20.00 16.32
C CYS A 22 37.86 -21.11 15.32
N SER A 23 36.82 -21.89 15.65
CA SER A 23 36.18 -22.70 14.64
C SER A 23 35.50 -21.75 13.65
N SER A 24 36.15 -21.54 12.51
CA SER A 24 35.52 -21.02 11.31
C SER A 24 34.32 -21.91 10.98
N HIS A 25 33.12 -21.45 11.38
CA HIS A 25 31.88 -22.06 10.91
C HIS A 25 31.81 -21.76 9.41
N GLY A 26 32.35 -22.67 8.62
CA GLY A 26 32.08 -22.75 7.20
C GLY A 26 30.56 -22.83 7.03
N SER A 27 29.98 -21.86 6.36
CA SER A 27 28.56 -21.77 6.07
C SER A 27 28.14 -22.83 5.06
N THR A 28 27.92 -24.06 5.51
CA THR A 28 27.20 -25.10 4.76
C THR A 28 25.73 -25.19 5.13
N GLY A 29 25.09 -24.05 5.46
CA GLY A 29 23.73 -23.99 5.99
C GLY A 29 22.75 -23.14 5.17
N GLY A 30 22.93 -22.98 3.84
CA GLY A 30 22.03 -22.14 3.04
C GLY A 30 20.58 -22.65 2.92
N ALA A 31 20.36 -23.95 2.96
CA ALA A 31 19.07 -24.54 2.62
C ALA A 31 17.98 -24.47 3.73
N HIS A 32 18.33 -24.12 4.97
CA HIS A 32 17.41 -24.17 6.12
C HIS A 32 17.22 -22.82 6.85
N ARG A 33 17.71 -21.73 6.28
CA ARG A 33 17.64 -20.41 6.91
C ARG A 33 16.36 -19.66 6.52
N ALA A 34 15.70 -19.01 7.50
CA ALA A 34 14.63 -18.08 7.24
C ALA A 34 15.12 -16.88 6.42
N LEU A 35 14.34 -16.41 5.47
CA LEU A 35 14.56 -15.15 4.77
C LEU A 35 14.05 -13.98 5.65
N ARG A 36 14.94 -13.07 6.04
CA ARG A 36 14.61 -11.88 6.84
C ARG A 36 14.37 -10.70 5.92
N VAL A 37 13.13 -10.20 5.93
CA VAL A 37 12.68 -9.14 5.02
C VAL A 37 12.32 -7.89 5.81
N ALA A 38 12.77 -6.73 5.37
CA ALA A 38 12.40 -5.44 5.95
C ALA A 38 10.89 -5.18 5.83
N PHE A 39 10.35 -4.52 6.85
CA PHE A 39 8.95 -4.29 7.07
C PHE A 39 8.76 -2.86 7.62
N GLY A 40 8.17 -1.97 6.81
CA GLY A 40 8.21 -0.51 7.05
C GLY A 40 7.18 0.05 8.02
N ALA A 41 6.18 -0.73 8.49
CA ALA A 41 5.15 -0.25 9.40
C ALA A 41 4.79 -1.28 10.47
N GLN A 42 4.33 -0.81 11.62
CA GLN A 42 3.81 -1.69 12.66
C GLN A 42 2.38 -2.14 12.31
N LEU A 43 2.15 -3.44 12.36
CA LEU A 43 0.81 -4.02 12.25
C LEU A 43 0.05 -3.81 13.56
N ARG A 44 -1.24 -3.47 13.45
CA ARG A 44 -2.17 -3.39 14.58
C ARG A 44 -2.78 -4.75 14.88
N SER A 45 -2.99 -5.56 13.87
CA SER A 45 -3.60 -6.88 13.88
C SER A 45 -2.93 -7.75 12.83
N LEU A 46 -3.01 -9.08 12.96
CA LEU A 46 -2.66 -10.03 11.89
C LEU A 46 -3.92 -10.55 11.16
N ASP A 47 -5.12 -10.10 11.54
CA ASP A 47 -6.35 -10.37 10.82
C ASP A 47 -6.36 -9.58 9.49
N PRO A 48 -6.57 -10.25 8.34
CA PRO A 48 -6.44 -9.63 7.03
C PRO A 48 -7.43 -8.50 6.75
N ILE A 49 -8.57 -8.43 7.43
CA ILE A 49 -9.55 -7.34 7.21
C ILE A 49 -9.20 -6.04 7.93
N TYR A 50 -8.18 -6.04 8.81
CA TYR A 50 -7.71 -4.86 9.55
C TYR A 50 -6.32 -4.40 9.10
N ASN A 51 -5.74 -5.03 8.09
CA ASN A 51 -4.41 -4.72 7.58
C ASN A 51 -4.50 -3.97 6.25
N ASP A 52 -4.46 -2.65 6.32
CA ASP A 52 -4.40 -1.78 5.15
C ASP A 52 -2.94 -1.56 4.72
N GLY A 53 -2.75 -1.33 3.41
CA GLY A 53 -1.47 -0.96 2.82
C GLY A 53 -0.50 -2.11 2.60
N SER A 54 0.67 -1.78 2.06
CA SER A 54 1.68 -2.72 1.52
C SER A 54 2.09 -3.81 2.49
N VAL A 55 2.16 -3.45 3.76
CA VAL A 55 2.59 -4.31 4.85
C VAL A 55 1.56 -5.37 5.17
N GLY A 56 0.28 -4.98 5.22
CA GLY A 56 -0.83 -5.91 5.36
C GLY A 56 -0.94 -6.82 4.15
N ALA A 57 -0.80 -6.27 2.94
CA ALA A 57 -0.82 -7.04 1.69
C ALA A 57 0.27 -8.12 1.68
N ALA A 58 1.50 -7.81 2.11
CA ALA A 58 2.60 -8.76 2.22
C ALA A 58 2.27 -9.93 3.16
N LEU A 59 1.79 -9.63 4.38
CA LEU A 59 1.37 -10.64 5.35
C LEU A 59 0.23 -11.50 4.81
N ASN A 60 -0.79 -10.83 4.23
CA ASN A 60 -1.96 -11.50 3.71
C ASN A 60 -1.60 -12.45 2.55
N ALA A 61 -0.68 -12.05 1.66
CA ALA A 61 -0.20 -12.89 0.56
C ALA A 61 0.57 -14.14 1.05
N LEU A 62 1.24 -14.05 2.20
CA LEU A 62 1.95 -15.17 2.81
C LEU A 62 1.02 -16.11 3.58
N ALA A 63 0.11 -15.57 4.39
CA ALA A 63 -0.64 -16.36 5.37
C ALA A 63 -2.01 -16.81 4.87
N PHE A 64 -2.61 -16.13 3.89
CA PHE A 64 -3.99 -16.35 3.46
C PHE A 64 -4.11 -16.68 1.98
N SER A 65 -5.33 -16.97 1.56
CA SER A 65 -5.70 -17.20 0.15
C SER A 65 -6.87 -16.30 -0.26
N TYR A 66 -7.00 -16.14 -1.57
CA TYR A 66 -7.98 -15.27 -2.21
C TYR A 66 -8.81 -16.09 -3.21
N LEU A 67 -9.86 -15.51 -3.75
CA LEU A 67 -10.57 -16.14 -4.88
C LEU A 67 -9.71 -16.10 -6.14
N LEU A 68 -9.12 -14.93 -6.43
CA LEU A 68 -8.29 -14.68 -7.60
C LEU A 68 -7.01 -13.94 -7.17
N LYS A 69 -5.99 -14.00 -8.01
CA LYS A 69 -4.73 -13.25 -7.85
C LYS A 69 -4.37 -12.50 -9.14
N PRO A 70 -3.87 -11.27 -9.10
CA PRO A 70 -3.31 -10.60 -10.26
C PRO A 70 -1.86 -11.07 -10.51
N LEU A 71 -1.50 -11.22 -11.79
CA LEU A 71 -0.13 -11.32 -12.26
C LEU A 71 0.50 -9.93 -12.37
N PRO A 72 1.84 -9.81 -12.57
CA PRO A 72 2.51 -8.53 -12.73
C PRO A 72 1.99 -7.65 -13.89
N ASP A 73 1.43 -8.26 -14.94
CA ASP A 73 0.80 -7.56 -16.06
C ASP A 73 -0.66 -7.20 -15.80
N GLY A 74 -1.16 -7.54 -14.61
CA GLY A 74 -2.52 -7.31 -14.17
C GLY A 74 -3.56 -8.32 -14.64
N THR A 75 -3.15 -9.37 -15.32
CA THR A 75 -4.03 -10.46 -15.67
C THR A 75 -4.48 -11.21 -14.41
N LEU A 76 -5.80 -11.34 -14.22
CA LEU A 76 -6.33 -12.13 -13.11
C LEU A 76 -6.19 -13.62 -13.40
N VAL A 77 -5.73 -14.37 -12.41
CA VAL A 77 -5.63 -15.83 -12.42
C VAL A 77 -6.37 -16.44 -11.22
N PRO A 78 -6.89 -17.67 -11.36
CA PRO A 78 -7.54 -18.37 -10.26
C PRO A 78 -6.57 -18.65 -9.10
N ASP A 79 -7.02 -18.42 -7.84
CA ASP A 79 -6.36 -18.92 -6.63
C ASP A 79 -7.22 -20.05 -6.01
N VAL A 80 -8.10 -19.75 -5.06
CA VAL A 80 -9.07 -20.73 -4.52
C VAL A 80 -10.20 -20.99 -5.51
N ALA A 81 -10.60 -20.02 -6.33
CA ALA A 81 -11.53 -20.26 -7.42
C ALA A 81 -10.89 -21.12 -8.53
N THR A 82 -11.72 -21.84 -9.29
CA THR A 82 -11.27 -22.69 -10.41
C THR A 82 -11.13 -21.89 -11.72
N ALA A 83 -11.83 -20.76 -11.85
CA ALA A 83 -11.81 -19.90 -13.02
C ALA A 83 -12.11 -18.45 -12.65
N VAL A 84 -11.63 -17.50 -13.46
CA VAL A 84 -12.06 -16.10 -13.40
C VAL A 84 -13.46 -15.99 -13.98
N PRO A 85 -14.46 -15.42 -13.26
CA PRO A 85 -15.80 -15.26 -13.80
C PRO A 85 -15.83 -14.23 -14.93
N THR A 86 -16.51 -14.57 -16.03
CA THR A 86 -16.71 -13.71 -17.19
C THR A 86 -18.14 -13.89 -17.74
N LEU A 87 -18.62 -12.93 -18.55
CA LEU A 87 -19.87 -13.11 -19.30
C LEU A 87 -19.80 -14.35 -20.22
N ARG A 88 -18.64 -14.60 -20.83
CA ARG A 88 -18.43 -15.68 -21.79
C ARG A 88 -18.52 -17.09 -21.19
N ASN A 89 -18.01 -17.27 -19.96
CA ASN A 89 -18.05 -18.58 -19.28
C ASN A 89 -19.25 -18.74 -18.36
N GLY A 90 -20.21 -17.79 -18.38
CA GLY A 90 -21.38 -17.80 -17.51
C GLY A 90 -21.10 -17.52 -16.04
N GLY A 91 -19.85 -17.26 -15.67
CA GLY A 91 -19.47 -16.85 -14.32
C GLY A 91 -20.00 -15.46 -13.95
N ILE A 92 -20.29 -14.62 -14.94
CA ILE A 92 -21.07 -13.39 -14.79
C ILE A 92 -22.40 -13.59 -15.53
N SER A 93 -23.53 -13.31 -14.87
CA SER A 93 -24.85 -13.37 -15.50
C SER A 93 -25.00 -12.34 -16.63
N ALA A 94 -25.90 -12.58 -17.57
CA ALA A 94 -26.13 -11.71 -18.73
C ALA A 94 -26.52 -10.27 -18.34
N ASP A 95 -27.18 -10.08 -17.19
CA ASP A 95 -27.53 -8.77 -16.63
C ASP A 95 -26.36 -8.12 -15.84
N GLY A 96 -25.20 -8.78 -15.75
CA GLY A 96 -24.02 -8.31 -15.04
C GLY A 96 -24.15 -8.23 -13.52
N ARG A 97 -25.24 -8.77 -12.94
CA ARG A 97 -25.54 -8.62 -11.49
C ARG A 97 -25.13 -9.80 -10.64
N THR A 98 -24.86 -10.95 -11.23
CA THR A 98 -24.51 -12.16 -10.47
C THR A 98 -23.16 -12.67 -10.90
N LEU A 99 -22.27 -12.85 -9.91
CA LEU A 99 -20.98 -13.51 -10.08
C LEU A 99 -21.06 -14.90 -9.43
N THR A 100 -20.62 -15.91 -10.15
CA THR A 100 -20.53 -17.29 -9.65
C THR A 100 -19.08 -17.72 -9.63
N TYR A 101 -18.59 -18.12 -8.47
CA TYR A 101 -17.28 -18.70 -8.28
C TYR A 101 -17.42 -20.18 -7.90
N HIS A 102 -16.69 -21.04 -8.58
CA HIS A 102 -16.51 -22.43 -8.19
C HIS A 102 -15.17 -22.59 -7.51
N LEU A 103 -15.16 -23.17 -6.31
CA LEU A 103 -13.96 -23.33 -5.49
C LEU A 103 -13.27 -24.67 -5.81
N ARG A 104 -11.95 -24.67 -5.64
CA ARG A 104 -11.13 -25.89 -5.76
C ARG A 104 -11.52 -26.89 -4.68
N ARG A 105 -11.57 -28.16 -5.03
CA ARG A 105 -11.71 -29.24 -4.06
C ARG A 105 -10.44 -29.42 -3.26
N GLY A 106 -10.57 -29.79 -1.98
CA GLY A 106 -9.43 -30.19 -1.13
C GLY A 106 -8.61 -29.03 -0.57
N VAL A 107 -9.00 -27.77 -0.78
CA VAL A 107 -8.37 -26.62 -0.09
C VAL A 107 -8.68 -26.71 1.39
N ARG A 108 -7.64 -26.53 2.24
CA ARG A 108 -7.75 -26.63 3.70
C ARG A 108 -7.15 -25.41 4.38
N TRP A 109 -7.70 -25.08 5.51
CA TRP A 109 -7.08 -24.21 6.50
C TRP A 109 -5.86 -24.88 7.11
N GLN A 110 -4.96 -24.09 7.71
CA GLN A 110 -3.71 -24.58 8.32
C GLN A 110 -3.94 -25.46 9.57
N ASP A 111 -5.13 -25.42 10.16
CA ASP A 111 -5.59 -26.34 11.22
C ASP A 111 -6.23 -27.63 10.68
N GLY A 112 -6.30 -27.79 9.35
CA GLY A 112 -6.83 -28.97 8.68
C GLY A 112 -8.31 -28.92 8.32
N ALA A 113 -9.07 -27.92 8.79
CA ALA A 113 -10.48 -27.74 8.42
C ALA A 113 -10.63 -27.46 6.90
N PRO A 114 -11.71 -27.92 6.24
CA PRO A 114 -11.92 -27.63 4.82
C PRO A 114 -12.28 -26.15 4.61
N LEU A 115 -11.71 -25.52 3.57
CA LEU A 115 -12.14 -24.22 3.10
C LEU A 115 -13.33 -24.40 2.15
N THR A 116 -14.44 -23.69 2.42
CA THR A 116 -15.69 -23.85 1.71
C THR A 116 -16.31 -22.51 1.31
N SER A 117 -17.41 -22.56 0.56
CA SER A 117 -18.22 -21.40 0.21
C SER A 117 -18.74 -20.63 1.44
N ALA A 118 -18.93 -21.33 2.58
CA ALA A 118 -19.36 -20.72 3.83
C ALA A 118 -18.32 -19.70 4.37
N ASP A 119 -17.02 -19.97 4.16
CA ASP A 119 -15.92 -19.08 4.57
C ASP A 119 -15.95 -17.78 3.74
N VAL A 120 -16.17 -17.88 2.44
CA VAL A 120 -16.32 -16.72 1.55
C VAL A 120 -17.53 -15.88 1.96
N ALA A 121 -18.67 -16.51 2.17
CA ALA A 121 -19.89 -15.81 2.60
C ALA A 121 -19.74 -15.18 3.97
N PHE A 122 -19.03 -15.84 4.89
CA PHE A 122 -18.70 -15.28 6.20
C PHE A 122 -17.82 -14.04 6.07
N THR A 123 -16.77 -14.09 5.25
CA THR A 123 -15.86 -12.96 5.02
C THR A 123 -16.61 -11.70 4.55
N VAL A 124 -17.52 -11.86 3.59
CA VAL A 124 -18.37 -10.74 3.13
C VAL A 124 -19.21 -10.17 4.27
N ARG A 125 -19.86 -11.05 5.06
CA ARG A 125 -20.65 -10.60 6.22
C ARG A 125 -19.81 -9.90 7.26
N ALA A 126 -18.59 -10.38 7.53
CA ALA A 126 -17.66 -9.78 8.48
C ALA A 126 -17.24 -8.36 8.05
N ILE A 127 -16.92 -8.17 6.77
CA ILE A 127 -16.55 -6.85 6.23
C ILE A 127 -17.74 -5.89 6.27
N LEU A 128 -18.94 -6.37 5.95
CA LEU A 128 -20.15 -5.53 5.96
C LEU A 128 -20.74 -5.31 7.34
N ASN A 129 -20.28 -6.03 8.37
CA ASN A 129 -20.76 -5.87 9.75
C ASN A 129 -20.36 -4.47 10.29
N PRO A 130 -21.33 -3.62 10.66
CA PRO A 130 -21.04 -2.27 11.17
C PRO A 130 -20.33 -2.27 12.53
N ARG A 131 -20.31 -3.40 13.24
CA ARG A 131 -19.58 -3.55 14.51
C ARG A 131 -18.07 -3.72 14.33
N ASN A 132 -17.60 -4.00 13.10
CA ASN A 132 -16.19 -4.14 12.78
C ASN A 132 -15.64 -2.79 12.30
N THR A 133 -14.54 -2.34 12.90
CA THR A 133 -13.88 -1.07 12.58
C THR A 133 -12.98 -1.22 11.36
N ILE A 134 -13.56 -1.16 10.16
CA ILE A 134 -12.87 -1.34 8.87
C ILE A 134 -12.72 0.01 8.18
N GLY A 135 -11.58 0.26 7.57
CA GLY A 135 -11.24 1.53 6.91
C GLY A 135 -12.12 1.85 5.69
N SER A 136 -12.42 0.86 4.87
CA SER A 136 -13.35 0.97 3.73
C SER A 136 -14.07 -0.35 3.49
N ARG A 137 -15.33 -0.27 3.10
CA ARG A 137 -16.13 -1.43 2.70
C ARG A 137 -16.26 -1.58 1.18
N ASN A 138 -15.64 -0.70 0.42
CA ASN A 138 -15.56 -0.81 -1.03
C ASN A 138 -14.60 -1.97 -1.41
N PRO A 139 -14.98 -2.88 -2.33
CA PRO A 139 -16.20 -2.97 -3.13
C PRO A 139 -17.33 -3.81 -2.50
N PHE A 140 -17.19 -4.28 -1.27
CA PHE A 140 -18.14 -5.20 -0.62
C PHE A 140 -19.52 -4.56 -0.40
N ASP A 141 -19.60 -3.25 -0.23
CA ASP A 141 -20.85 -2.48 -0.13
C ASP A 141 -21.72 -2.55 -1.41
N ARG A 142 -21.12 -2.94 -2.54
CA ARG A 142 -21.83 -3.19 -3.81
C ARG A 142 -22.61 -4.52 -3.82
N ILE A 143 -22.35 -5.40 -2.84
CA ILE A 143 -22.99 -6.72 -2.73
C ILE A 143 -24.38 -6.58 -2.11
N ALA A 144 -25.39 -7.19 -2.75
CA ALA A 144 -26.74 -7.31 -2.21
C ALA A 144 -26.88 -8.60 -1.38
N THR A 145 -26.49 -9.75 -1.93
CA THR A 145 -26.56 -11.06 -1.26
C THR A 145 -25.39 -11.94 -1.63
N VAL A 146 -25.03 -12.86 -0.73
CA VAL A 146 -24.11 -13.96 -1.00
C VAL A 146 -24.81 -15.26 -0.67
N GLU A 147 -24.88 -16.16 -1.63
CA GLU A 147 -25.47 -17.47 -1.53
C GLU A 147 -24.39 -18.55 -1.63
N THR A 148 -24.59 -19.65 -0.93
CA THR A 148 -23.71 -20.83 -0.94
C THR A 148 -24.55 -22.06 -1.31
N PRO A 149 -24.91 -22.25 -2.61
CA PRO A 149 -25.77 -23.35 -3.03
C PRO A 149 -25.25 -24.73 -2.62
N ASP A 150 -23.91 -24.86 -2.58
CA ASP A 150 -23.20 -26.04 -2.09
C ASP A 150 -21.85 -25.61 -1.48
N ALA A 151 -21.10 -26.58 -0.94
CA ALA A 151 -19.84 -26.32 -0.24
C ALA A 151 -18.73 -25.69 -1.12
N LEU A 152 -18.86 -25.76 -2.43
CA LEU A 152 -17.83 -25.30 -3.39
C LEU A 152 -18.34 -24.24 -4.37
N THR A 153 -19.58 -23.78 -4.24
CA THR A 153 -20.16 -22.75 -5.12
C THR A 153 -20.54 -21.52 -4.31
N VAL A 154 -20.01 -20.38 -4.71
CA VAL A 154 -20.37 -19.06 -4.16
C VAL A 154 -21.06 -18.27 -5.25
N ARG A 155 -22.27 -17.77 -4.98
CA ARG A 155 -22.99 -16.88 -5.86
C ARG A 155 -23.17 -15.52 -5.19
N ILE A 156 -22.64 -14.48 -5.81
CA ILE A 156 -22.65 -13.11 -5.30
C ILE A 156 -23.57 -12.30 -6.17
N ARG A 157 -24.64 -11.75 -5.60
CA ARG A 157 -25.53 -10.83 -6.27
C ARG A 157 -25.17 -9.39 -5.91
N LEU A 158 -24.95 -8.57 -6.93
CA LEU A 158 -24.64 -7.15 -6.80
C LEU A 158 -25.92 -6.31 -6.76
N ARG A 159 -25.89 -5.16 -6.10
CA ARG A 159 -26.97 -4.15 -6.08
C ARG A 159 -27.22 -3.56 -7.47
N ALA A 160 -26.13 -3.40 -8.23
CA ALA A 160 -26.13 -2.98 -9.63
C ALA A 160 -25.05 -3.74 -10.39
N PRO A 161 -25.13 -3.88 -11.72
CA PRO A 161 -24.05 -4.45 -12.52
C PRO A 161 -22.76 -3.67 -12.28
N ASP A 162 -21.61 -4.38 -12.15
CA ASP A 162 -20.32 -3.74 -11.92
C ASP A 162 -19.18 -4.54 -12.54
N ALA A 163 -18.59 -3.97 -13.58
CA ALA A 163 -17.51 -4.58 -14.35
C ALA A 163 -16.16 -4.62 -13.61
N ALA A 164 -15.99 -3.84 -12.53
CA ALA A 164 -14.77 -3.82 -11.75
C ALA A 164 -14.71 -4.93 -10.69
N VAL A 165 -15.86 -5.38 -10.18
CA VAL A 165 -15.94 -6.28 -9.03
C VAL A 165 -15.13 -7.57 -9.19
N PRO A 166 -15.08 -8.26 -10.36
CA PRO A 166 -14.26 -9.47 -10.48
C PRO A 166 -12.78 -9.25 -10.15
N GLY A 167 -12.23 -8.06 -10.43
CA GLY A 167 -10.85 -7.70 -10.12
C GLY A 167 -10.63 -7.16 -8.71
N LEU A 168 -11.71 -6.77 -8.03
CA LEU A 168 -11.64 -6.11 -6.73
C LEU A 168 -12.13 -6.97 -5.56
N PHE A 169 -12.86 -8.07 -5.84
CA PHE A 169 -13.53 -8.86 -4.81
C PHE A 169 -12.68 -10.05 -4.37
N LEU A 170 -12.27 -10.07 -3.09
CA LEU A 170 -11.41 -11.09 -2.50
C LEU A 170 -10.21 -11.44 -3.39
N THR A 171 -9.56 -10.41 -3.84
CA THR A 171 -8.24 -10.41 -4.46
C THR A 171 -7.27 -9.71 -3.50
N PRO A 172 -5.96 -9.83 -3.65
CA PRO A 172 -5.01 -9.04 -2.85
C PRO A 172 -5.29 -7.53 -2.85
N ASP A 173 -5.83 -7.01 -3.95
CA ASP A 173 -6.19 -5.59 -4.08
C ASP A 173 -7.40 -5.16 -3.22
N SER A 174 -8.17 -6.12 -2.68
CA SER A 174 -9.34 -5.82 -1.85
C SER A 174 -9.02 -5.51 -0.39
N ASN A 175 -7.77 -5.57 0.02
CA ASN A 175 -7.33 -5.52 1.42
C ASN A 175 -8.08 -6.53 2.32
N ALA A 176 -8.54 -7.65 1.75
CA ALA A 176 -9.26 -8.68 2.46
C ALA A 176 -8.98 -10.06 1.87
N ALA A 177 -8.60 -11.00 2.71
CA ALA A 177 -8.48 -12.41 2.35
C ALA A 177 -9.64 -13.22 2.93
N ILE A 178 -9.80 -14.47 2.47
CA ILE A 178 -10.86 -15.36 2.97
C ILE A 178 -10.61 -15.67 4.45
N LEU A 179 -11.67 -15.58 5.27
CA LEU A 179 -11.66 -15.80 6.73
C LEU A 179 -12.28 -17.15 7.12
N PRO A 180 -11.74 -17.84 8.16
CA PRO A 180 -12.24 -19.14 8.63
C PRO A 180 -13.51 -18.99 9.48
N VAL A 181 -14.68 -19.33 8.91
CA VAL A 181 -15.96 -19.23 9.62
C VAL A 181 -16.01 -20.13 10.86
N HIS A 182 -15.36 -21.30 10.82
CA HIS A 182 -15.35 -22.26 11.93
C HIS A 182 -14.65 -21.73 13.20
N LEU A 183 -13.72 -20.76 13.04
CA LEU A 183 -13.04 -20.11 14.16
C LEU A 183 -13.72 -18.80 14.56
N LEU A 184 -14.14 -18.01 13.57
CA LEU A 184 -14.57 -16.63 13.76
C LEU A 184 -16.09 -16.45 13.83
N GLY A 185 -16.87 -17.41 13.35
CA GLY A 185 -18.33 -17.31 13.27
C GLY A 185 -19.05 -17.16 14.60
N ARG A 186 -18.39 -17.44 15.73
CA ARG A 186 -18.93 -17.26 17.09
C ARG A 186 -18.87 -15.82 17.61
N TYR A 187 -18.09 -14.93 16.98
CA TYR A 187 -17.90 -13.57 17.43
C TYR A 187 -18.90 -12.61 16.77
N ALA A 188 -19.51 -11.75 17.56
CA ALA A 188 -20.41 -10.71 17.07
C ALA A 188 -19.67 -9.54 16.40
N SER A 189 -18.42 -9.30 16.78
CA SER A 189 -17.44 -8.43 16.17
C SER A 189 -16.09 -9.13 16.15
N LEU A 190 -15.29 -8.84 15.13
CA LEU A 190 -13.93 -9.35 15.02
C LEU A 190 -12.89 -8.39 15.60
N ASP A 191 -13.31 -7.21 16.07
CA ASP A 191 -12.39 -6.27 16.73
C ASP A 191 -11.84 -6.91 18.01
N ARG A 192 -10.52 -7.08 18.08
CA ARG A 192 -9.80 -7.58 19.26
C ARG A 192 -10.13 -9.03 19.65
N VAL A 193 -10.17 -9.92 18.68
CA VAL A 193 -10.28 -11.36 18.93
C VAL A 193 -8.89 -12.03 18.96
N PRO A 194 -8.72 -13.22 19.57
CA PRO A 194 -7.40 -13.92 19.57
C PRO A 194 -6.81 -14.17 18.18
N PHE A 195 -7.63 -14.22 17.16
CA PHE A 195 -7.22 -14.34 15.76
C PHE A 195 -6.34 -13.15 15.30
N ASP A 196 -6.51 -11.97 15.90
CA ASP A 196 -5.67 -10.78 15.63
C ASP A 196 -4.18 -11.01 15.89
N GLU A 197 -3.84 -11.94 16.77
CA GLU A 197 -2.45 -12.21 17.16
C GLU A 197 -1.89 -13.49 16.56
N MET A 198 -2.73 -14.50 16.40
CA MET A 198 -2.34 -15.84 15.89
C MET A 198 -3.40 -16.35 14.92
N PRO A 199 -3.44 -15.80 13.70
CA PRO A 199 -4.42 -16.22 12.72
C PRO A 199 -4.11 -17.61 12.17
N VAL A 200 -5.17 -18.36 11.86
CA VAL A 200 -5.13 -19.58 11.08
C VAL A 200 -5.49 -19.21 9.64
N GLY A 201 -4.53 -19.27 8.75
CA GLY A 201 -4.69 -18.95 7.34
C GLY A 201 -4.89 -20.19 6.46
N SER A 202 -4.90 -19.95 5.14
CA SER A 202 -4.93 -21.00 4.11
C SER A 202 -3.81 -20.84 3.09
N GLY A 203 -2.90 -19.89 3.32
CA GLY A 203 -1.80 -19.51 2.45
C GLY A 203 -0.56 -20.42 2.55
N PRO A 204 0.49 -20.08 1.77
CA PRO A 204 1.72 -20.86 1.70
C PRO A 204 2.55 -20.84 3.00
N TYR A 205 2.39 -19.85 3.85
CA TYR A 205 3.07 -19.77 5.14
C TYR A 205 2.05 -19.59 6.26
N ARG A 206 2.39 -20.10 7.46
CA ARG A 206 1.59 -19.96 8.67
C ARG A 206 2.32 -19.03 9.65
N VAL A 207 1.59 -18.17 10.33
CA VAL A 207 2.13 -17.37 11.43
C VAL A 207 2.57 -18.31 12.54
N GLU A 208 3.83 -18.20 12.94
CA GLU A 208 4.43 -19.00 14.01
C GLU A 208 4.62 -18.16 15.28
N ARG A 209 4.96 -16.88 15.11
CA ARG A 209 5.18 -15.95 16.21
C ARG A 209 5.04 -14.50 15.73
N TRP A 210 4.40 -13.69 16.54
CA TRP A 210 4.39 -12.24 16.41
C TRP A 210 5.04 -11.60 17.64
N ALA A 211 6.21 -10.98 17.46
CA ALA A 211 6.84 -10.09 18.43
C ALA A 211 6.49 -8.64 18.02
N ARG A 212 5.48 -8.05 18.71
CA ARG A 212 4.96 -6.72 18.38
C ARG A 212 6.09 -5.68 18.36
N GLY A 213 6.13 -4.87 17.31
CA GLY A 213 7.18 -3.85 17.10
C GLY A 213 8.56 -4.41 16.73
N VAL A 214 8.71 -5.74 16.56
CA VAL A 214 9.98 -6.38 16.22
C VAL A 214 9.88 -7.19 14.93
N ALA A 215 9.07 -8.25 14.94
CA ALA A 215 8.97 -9.14 13.78
C ALA A 215 7.72 -10.04 13.80
N VAL A 216 7.31 -10.46 12.61
CA VAL A 216 6.39 -11.59 12.39
C VAL A 216 7.17 -12.72 11.74
N ARG A 217 7.22 -13.88 12.39
CA ARG A 217 7.82 -15.08 11.84
C ARG A 217 6.75 -15.99 11.27
N LEU A 218 6.95 -16.42 10.03
CA LEU A 218 6.07 -17.34 9.33
C LEU A 218 6.84 -18.59 8.92
N ALA A 219 6.31 -19.76 9.22
CA ALA A 219 6.84 -21.06 8.81
C ALA A 219 6.13 -21.56 7.55
N ALA A 220 6.82 -22.33 6.73
CA ALA A 220 6.24 -22.95 5.55
C ALA A 220 5.02 -23.84 5.91
N ASN A 221 3.97 -23.77 5.09
CA ASN A 221 2.81 -24.65 5.17
C ASN A 221 3.03 -25.84 4.20
N PRO A 222 3.42 -27.03 4.67
CA PRO A 222 3.72 -28.17 3.81
C PRO A 222 2.48 -28.73 3.09
N THR A 223 1.29 -28.40 3.61
CA THR A 223 0.00 -28.87 3.06
C THR A 223 -0.70 -27.82 2.21
N TYR A 224 0.00 -26.76 1.82
CA TYR A 224 -0.58 -25.71 0.98
C TYR A 224 -1.06 -26.30 -0.36
N PHE A 225 -2.29 -26.00 -0.74
CA PHE A 225 -2.94 -26.57 -1.94
C PHE A 225 -2.20 -26.23 -3.24
N GLY A 226 -1.46 -25.12 -3.27
CA GLY A 226 -0.63 -24.71 -4.40
C GLY A 226 0.75 -25.39 -4.45
N GLY A 227 1.04 -26.31 -3.52
CA GLY A 227 2.34 -26.97 -3.33
C GLY A 227 3.15 -26.35 -2.18
N ALA A 228 3.96 -27.17 -1.52
CA ALA A 228 4.77 -26.77 -0.37
C ALA A 228 5.76 -25.65 -0.73
N PRO A 229 5.90 -24.61 0.10
CA PRO A 229 6.94 -23.60 -0.07
C PRO A 229 8.35 -24.21 0.01
N LYS A 230 9.29 -23.66 -0.76
CA LYS A 230 10.68 -24.13 -0.80
C LYS A 230 11.54 -23.52 0.30
N LEU A 231 11.26 -22.26 0.73
CA LEU A 231 11.90 -21.69 1.91
C LEU A 231 11.21 -22.20 3.19
N PRO A 232 11.95 -22.57 4.23
CA PRO A 232 11.37 -23.11 5.47
C PRO A 232 10.62 -22.05 6.28
N ALA A 233 11.06 -20.80 6.19
CA ALA A 233 10.43 -19.67 6.91
C ALA A 233 10.76 -18.32 6.27
N ILE A 234 9.87 -17.36 6.53
CA ILE A 234 10.07 -15.94 6.25
C ILE A 234 9.88 -15.17 7.56
N GLU A 235 10.75 -14.21 7.82
CA GLU A 235 10.66 -13.33 8.98
C GLU A 235 10.53 -11.88 8.50
N LEU A 236 9.36 -11.29 8.70
CA LEU A 236 9.10 -9.88 8.42
C LEU A 236 9.58 -9.08 9.62
N ARG A 237 10.68 -8.33 9.48
CA ARG A 237 11.31 -7.53 10.55
C ARG A 237 10.96 -6.06 10.43
N TYR A 238 10.53 -5.48 11.52
CA TYR A 238 10.21 -4.07 11.56
C TYR A 238 11.46 -3.20 11.45
N ALA A 239 11.46 -2.31 10.46
CA ALA A 239 12.42 -1.25 10.28
C ALA A 239 11.64 0.08 10.23
N PRO A 240 11.80 0.99 11.21
CA PRO A 240 10.96 2.19 11.35
C PRO A 240 11.11 3.18 10.20
N ASP A 241 12.22 3.12 9.49
CA ASP A 241 12.53 3.97 8.35
C ASP A 241 13.48 3.26 7.37
N THR A 242 13.58 3.80 6.18
CA THR A 242 14.35 3.22 5.07
C THR A 242 15.86 3.29 5.29
N THR A 243 16.36 4.22 6.09
CA THR A 243 17.78 4.33 6.44
C THR A 243 18.17 3.21 7.41
N THR A 244 17.33 2.95 8.41
CA THR A 244 17.49 1.80 9.32
C THR A 244 17.49 0.50 8.56
N ALA A 245 16.54 0.30 7.63
CA ALA A 245 16.50 -0.89 6.77
C ALA A 245 17.79 -1.05 5.96
N LEU A 246 18.34 0.04 5.39
CA LEU A 246 19.59 -0.02 4.66
C LEU A 246 20.77 -0.43 5.55
N VAL A 247 20.87 0.12 6.77
CA VAL A 247 21.94 -0.27 7.72
C VAL A 247 21.81 -1.75 8.08
N GLN A 248 20.61 -2.23 8.35
CA GLN A 248 20.38 -3.64 8.66
C GLN A 248 20.69 -4.59 7.48
N LEU A 249 20.49 -4.13 6.23
CA LEU A 249 20.96 -4.85 5.04
C LEU A 249 22.50 -4.87 4.96
N GLN A 250 23.17 -3.75 5.29
CA GLN A 250 24.64 -3.64 5.32
C GLN A 250 25.28 -4.54 6.38
N THR A 251 24.67 -4.63 7.57
CA THR A 251 25.15 -5.45 8.68
C THR A 251 24.76 -6.93 8.55
N GLY A 252 23.88 -7.27 7.59
CA GLY A 252 23.37 -8.61 7.42
C GLY A 252 22.32 -9.03 8.48
N GLU A 253 21.73 -8.08 9.19
CA GLU A 253 20.56 -8.32 10.04
C GLU A 253 19.30 -8.58 9.21
N LEU A 254 19.21 -7.96 8.02
CA LEU A 254 18.22 -8.22 7.00
C LEU A 254 18.87 -8.89 5.78
N ASP A 255 18.10 -9.71 5.09
CA ASP A 255 18.49 -10.34 3.83
C ASP A 255 17.90 -9.59 2.63
N ALA A 256 16.69 -9.04 2.78
CA ALA A 256 15.94 -8.42 1.71
C ALA A 256 15.15 -7.19 2.19
N ALA A 257 14.85 -6.30 1.26
CA ALA A 257 13.84 -5.25 1.43
C ALA A 257 13.00 -5.20 0.15
N ILE A 258 11.70 -5.37 0.29
CA ILE A 258 10.72 -5.28 -0.78
C ILE A 258 10.08 -3.89 -0.70
N LEU A 259 9.84 -3.24 -1.86
CA LEU A 259 9.41 -1.84 -1.94
C LEU A 259 10.35 -0.88 -1.18
N ALA A 260 11.65 -1.09 -1.35
CA ALA A 260 12.68 -0.27 -0.74
C ALA A 260 12.67 1.17 -1.31
N ASP A 261 13.29 2.09 -0.59
CA ASP A 261 13.31 3.51 -0.97
C ASP A 261 14.09 3.76 -2.27
N THR A 262 13.41 4.26 -3.28
CA THR A 262 13.98 4.59 -4.59
C THR A 262 15.13 5.61 -4.50
N SER A 263 15.11 6.53 -3.53
CA SER A 263 16.18 7.53 -3.36
C SER A 263 17.50 6.91 -2.91
N LEU A 264 17.46 5.70 -2.35
CA LEU A 264 18.63 4.98 -1.85
C LEU A 264 19.19 3.95 -2.84
N VAL A 265 18.69 3.89 -4.09
CA VAL A 265 19.04 2.86 -5.07
C VAL A 265 20.56 2.76 -5.32
N ALA A 266 21.28 3.88 -5.33
CA ALA A 266 22.75 3.88 -5.50
C ALA A 266 23.45 3.18 -4.33
N ARG A 267 22.95 3.36 -3.11
CA ARG A 267 23.48 2.71 -1.90
C ARG A 267 23.15 1.22 -1.87
N TYR A 268 21.96 0.83 -2.31
CA TYR A 268 21.59 -0.59 -2.45
C TYR A 268 22.47 -1.31 -3.47
N ARG A 269 22.81 -0.66 -4.61
CA ARG A 269 23.72 -1.22 -5.61
C ARG A 269 25.13 -1.48 -5.10
N ALA A 270 25.56 -0.78 -4.06
CA ALA A 270 26.86 -0.97 -3.41
C ALA A 270 26.86 -2.15 -2.41
N LEU A 271 25.71 -2.76 -2.12
CA LEU A 271 25.64 -3.92 -1.21
C LEU A 271 26.26 -5.16 -1.89
N PRO A 272 27.18 -5.86 -1.23
CA PRO A 272 27.70 -7.12 -1.74
C PRO A 272 26.57 -8.16 -1.81
N ASN A 273 26.57 -8.97 -2.85
CA ASN A 273 25.60 -10.07 -3.03
C ASN A 273 24.12 -9.67 -3.15
N ALA A 274 23.80 -8.38 -3.31
CA ALA A 274 22.45 -7.92 -3.57
C ALA A 274 22.13 -7.91 -5.07
N ARG A 275 20.89 -8.27 -5.39
CA ARG A 275 20.23 -8.04 -6.68
C ARG A 275 19.24 -6.91 -6.45
N ILE A 276 19.28 -5.90 -7.33
CA ILE A 276 18.37 -4.75 -7.27
C ILE A 276 17.41 -4.82 -8.44
N THR A 277 16.12 -4.87 -8.14
CA THR A 277 15.05 -4.71 -9.13
C THR A 277 14.59 -3.27 -9.12
N ASN A 278 14.25 -2.71 -10.28
CA ASN A 278 13.67 -1.36 -10.42
C ASN A 278 12.67 -1.38 -11.57
N VAL A 279 11.41 -1.59 -11.25
CA VAL A 279 10.32 -1.68 -12.23
C VAL A 279 9.23 -0.62 -11.96
N PRO A 280 8.46 -0.21 -12.98
CA PRO A 280 7.27 0.62 -12.75
C PRO A 280 6.30 -0.09 -11.81
N TYR A 281 5.71 0.69 -10.91
CA TYR A 281 4.72 0.23 -9.96
C TYR A 281 3.37 0.92 -10.20
N VAL A 282 2.27 0.23 -9.98
CA VAL A 282 0.93 0.81 -10.09
C VAL A 282 0.66 1.65 -8.85
N GLY A 283 0.95 2.93 -8.97
CA GLY A 283 0.84 3.90 -7.89
C GLY A 283 1.48 5.23 -8.30
N ALA A 284 1.14 6.28 -7.61
CA ALA A 284 1.69 7.61 -7.84
C ALA A 284 1.84 8.40 -6.55
N THR A 285 2.90 9.20 -6.47
CA THR A 285 2.98 10.28 -5.50
C THR A 285 2.30 11.51 -6.07
N VAL A 286 1.44 12.12 -5.27
CA VAL A 286 0.64 13.28 -5.67
C VAL A 286 0.74 14.39 -4.63
N LEU A 287 0.59 15.63 -5.07
CA LEU A 287 0.25 16.76 -4.20
C LEU A 287 -1.28 16.87 -4.17
N GLY A 288 -1.91 16.40 -3.09
CA GLY A 288 -3.35 16.48 -2.88
C GLY A 288 -3.76 17.83 -2.32
N PHE A 289 -4.89 18.37 -2.80
CA PHE A 289 -5.55 19.57 -2.27
C PHE A 289 -6.76 19.13 -1.42
N ASN A 290 -6.91 19.66 -0.23
CA ASN A 290 -8.14 19.48 0.55
C ASN A 290 -9.23 20.42 0.03
N THR A 291 -10.05 19.95 -0.91
CA THR A 291 -11.07 20.76 -1.58
C THR A 291 -12.22 21.19 -0.65
N ALA A 292 -12.34 20.59 0.53
CA ALA A 292 -13.30 21.02 1.55
C ALA A 292 -12.84 22.26 2.33
N ARG A 293 -11.57 22.66 2.21
CA ARG A 293 -11.11 23.93 2.77
C ARG A 293 -11.67 25.10 1.96
N PRO A 294 -12.28 26.13 2.60
CA PRO A 294 -12.87 27.25 1.87
C PRO A 294 -11.91 27.93 0.89
N LEU A 295 -10.63 28.05 1.27
CA LEU A 295 -9.59 28.62 0.41
C LEU A 295 -9.36 27.77 -0.85
N LEU A 296 -9.38 26.45 -0.72
CA LEU A 296 -9.08 25.49 -1.78
C LEU A 296 -10.34 24.93 -2.47
N ALA A 297 -11.53 25.45 -2.17
CA ALA A 297 -12.76 25.11 -2.88
C ALA A 297 -12.74 25.61 -4.34
N ASP A 298 -12.04 26.74 -4.60
CA ASP A 298 -11.90 27.32 -5.94
C ASP A 298 -10.90 26.52 -6.80
N ALA A 299 -11.39 25.90 -7.88
CA ALA A 299 -10.58 25.14 -8.82
C ALA A 299 -9.54 26.01 -9.56
N ALA A 300 -9.84 27.30 -9.82
CA ALA A 300 -8.91 28.21 -10.46
C ALA A 300 -7.69 28.48 -9.56
N LEU A 301 -7.91 28.61 -8.25
CA LEU A 301 -6.79 28.74 -7.30
C LEU A 301 -5.96 27.44 -7.25
N ARG A 302 -6.60 26.26 -7.18
CA ARG A 302 -5.87 24.98 -7.18
C ARG A 302 -5.05 24.80 -8.45
N ARG A 303 -5.60 25.19 -9.63
CA ARG A 303 -4.86 25.16 -10.90
C ARG A 303 -3.65 26.08 -10.86
N ALA A 304 -3.81 27.33 -10.42
CA ALA A 304 -2.70 28.28 -10.30
C ALA A 304 -1.63 27.79 -9.35
N LEU A 305 -2.00 27.16 -8.22
CA LEU A 305 -1.07 26.54 -7.30
C LEU A 305 -0.38 25.32 -7.93
N GLY A 306 -1.12 24.53 -8.71
CA GLY A 306 -0.55 23.38 -9.45
C GLY A 306 0.46 23.79 -10.51
N GLU A 307 0.26 24.92 -11.20
CA GLU A 307 1.20 25.48 -12.18
C GLU A 307 2.51 25.98 -11.56
N LEU A 308 2.58 26.14 -10.23
CA LEU A 308 3.83 26.44 -9.51
C LEU A 308 4.70 25.19 -9.29
N VAL A 309 4.17 24.00 -9.51
CA VAL A 309 4.84 22.72 -9.18
C VAL A 309 5.67 22.24 -10.36
N ASP A 310 6.99 22.32 -10.26
CA ASP A 310 7.93 21.70 -11.17
C ASP A 310 8.18 20.23 -10.74
N ALA A 311 7.26 19.36 -11.13
CA ALA A 311 7.35 17.94 -10.83
C ALA A 311 8.60 17.26 -11.40
N THR A 312 9.11 17.76 -12.55
CA THR A 312 10.32 17.21 -13.19
C THR A 312 11.56 17.48 -12.33
N THR A 313 11.73 18.72 -11.86
CA THR A 313 12.81 19.06 -10.93
C THR A 313 12.64 18.34 -9.59
N LEU A 314 11.42 18.26 -9.05
CA LEU A 314 11.16 17.51 -7.83
C LEU A 314 11.61 16.06 -7.95
N ALA A 315 11.17 15.34 -8.99
CA ALA A 315 11.54 13.93 -9.21
C ALA A 315 13.06 13.76 -9.39
N ARG A 316 13.70 14.64 -10.18
CA ARG A 316 15.14 14.60 -10.43
C ARG A 316 15.96 14.80 -9.16
N GLU A 317 15.67 15.85 -8.39
CA GLU A 317 16.44 16.19 -7.18
C GLU A 317 16.14 15.22 -6.03
N THR A 318 14.90 14.69 -5.94
CA THR A 318 14.50 13.75 -4.89
C THR A 318 15.07 12.34 -5.13
N TYR A 319 15.09 11.88 -6.38
CA TYR A 319 15.42 10.50 -6.73
C TYR A 319 16.64 10.35 -7.64
N HIS A 320 17.40 11.43 -7.85
CA HIS A 320 18.64 11.41 -8.63
C HIS A 320 18.49 10.75 -10.00
N GLY A 321 17.36 11.00 -10.67
CA GLY A 321 17.04 10.45 -11.99
C GLY A 321 16.49 9.02 -12.00
N ALA A 322 16.29 8.38 -10.85
CA ALA A 322 15.68 7.05 -10.76
C ALA A 322 14.18 7.02 -11.05
N VAL A 323 13.52 8.18 -11.03
CA VAL A 323 12.08 8.37 -11.25
C VAL A 323 11.84 9.47 -12.27
N SER A 324 10.80 9.33 -13.09
CA SER A 324 10.36 10.34 -14.06
C SER A 324 8.99 10.90 -13.68
N ALA A 325 8.79 12.19 -13.87
CA ALA A 325 7.49 12.84 -13.70
C ALA A 325 6.54 12.62 -14.91
N THR A 326 7.05 12.17 -16.07
CA THR A 326 6.25 12.10 -17.31
C THR A 326 5.10 11.11 -17.26
N ASP A 327 5.23 10.03 -16.49
CA ASP A 327 4.25 8.95 -16.39
C ASP A 327 3.42 9.01 -15.09
N ALA A 328 3.40 10.16 -14.41
CA ALA A 328 2.77 10.30 -13.09
C ALA A 328 1.28 9.91 -13.10
N SER A 329 0.52 10.31 -14.12
CA SER A 329 -0.91 9.99 -14.22
C SER A 329 -1.16 8.50 -14.49
N ARG A 330 -0.25 7.82 -15.19
CA ARG A 330 -0.34 6.38 -15.42
C ARG A 330 -0.32 5.58 -14.12
N GLY A 331 0.41 6.05 -13.11
CA GLY A 331 0.39 5.45 -11.77
C GLY A 331 -0.98 5.46 -11.11
N LEU A 332 -1.87 6.40 -11.50
CA LEU A 332 -3.24 6.49 -10.98
C LEU A 332 -4.26 5.76 -11.86
N PHE A 333 -4.12 5.83 -13.19
CA PHE A 333 -5.14 5.37 -14.13
C PHE A 333 -4.77 4.09 -14.91
N SER A 334 -3.60 3.51 -14.63
CA SER A 334 -3.13 2.25 -15.21
C SER A 334 -3.32 2.21 -16.74
N TYR A 335 -3.93 1.16 -17.27
CA TYR A 335 -4.17 0.99 -18.72
C TYR A 335 -5.21 1.97 -19.30
N ALA A 336 -5.97 2.69 -18.46
CA ALA A 336 -6.94 3.70 -18.88
C ALA A 336 -6.36 5.12 -18.88
N ASP A 337 -5.03 5.29 -18.71
CA ASP A 337 -4.39 6.60 -18.71
C ASP A 337 -4.71 7.41 -19.98
N ALA A 338 -4.93 8.72 -19.79
CA ALA A 338 -5.14 9.72 -20.83
C ALA A 338 -3.93 10.67 -20.84
N PRO A 339 -2.90 10.41 -21.66
CA PRO A 339 -1.64 11.16 -21.61
C PRO A 339 -1.80 12.65 -21.97
N ASN A 340 -2.90 13.01 -22.64
CA ASN A 340 -3.22 14.39 -23.01
C ASN A 340 -4.20 15.06 -22.03
N ALA A 341 -4.51 14.45 -20.89
CA ALA A 341 -5.37 15.07 -19.88
C ALA A 341 -4.77 16.43 -19.43
N PRO A 342 -5.61 17.47 -19.22
CA PRO A 342 -5.15 18.83 -19.00
C PRO A 342 -4.68 19.08 -17.55
N TRP A 343 -3.75 18.26 -17.07
CA TRP A 343 -3.10 18.49 -15.78
C TRP A 343 -2.36 19.82 -15.77
N PRO A 344 -2.26 20.53 -14.63
CA PRO A 344 -1.41 21.71 -14.52
C PRO A 344 0.01 21.39 -14.96
N ARG A 345 0.57 22.21 -15.84
CA ARG A 345 1.98 22.14 -16.24
C ARG A 345 2.73 23.27 -15.57
N TYR A 346 3.98 23.05 -15.21
CA TYR A 346 4.81 24.07 -14.60
C TYR A 346 4.91 25.31 -15.50
N ASP A 347 4.28 26.39 -15.08
CA ASP A 347 4.34 27.72 -15.69
C ASP A 347 4.13 28.77 -14.58
N PRO A 348 5.20 29.18 -13.90
CA PRO A 348 5.09 30.14 -12.81
C PRO A 348 4.64 31.54 -13.28
N ALA A 349 4.82 31.87 -14.57
CA ALA A 349 4.34 33.13 -15.11
C ALA A 349 2.80 33.11 -15.31
N SER A 350 2.25 32.03 -15.85
CA SER A 350 0.81 31.80 -15.93
C SER A 350 0.20 31.77 -14.53
N ALA A 351 0.78 31.03 -13.60
CA ALA A 351 0.35 30.96 -12.21
C ALA A 351 0.30 32.34 -11.54
N ALA A 352 1.33 33.17 -11.75
CA ALA A 352 1.37 34.52 -11.19
C ALA A 352 0.20 35.38 -11.72
N ARG A 353 -0.05 35.38 -13.03
CA ARG A 353 -1.18 36.10 -13.63
C ARG A 353 -2.53 35.60 -13.11
N ALA A 354 -2.69 34.27 -12.99
CA ALA A 354 -3.92 33.69 -12.46
C ALA A 354 -4.15 34.04 -10.99
N LEU A 355 -3.11 34.03 -10.16
CA LEU A 355 -3.19 34.44 -8.75
C LEU A 355 -3.54 35.92 -8.63
N ASP A 356 -2.95 36.78 -9.47
CA ASP A 356 -3.29 38.24 -9.51
C ASP A 356 -4.75 38.46 -9.92
N ALA A 357 -5.24 37.74 -10.93
CA ALA A 357 -6.64 37.80 -11.38
C ALA A 357 -7.62 37.33 -10.29
N LEU A 358 -7.22 36.35 -9.46
CA LEU A 358 -7.98 35.90 -8.30
C LEU A 358 -7.89 36.86 -7.09
N GLY A 359 -7.19 37.99 -7.25
CA GLY A 359 -7.02 39.00 -6.22
C GLY A 359 -5.91 38.73 -5.21
N TRP A 360 -5.09 37.68 -5.41
CA TRP A 360 -3.93 37.38 -4.60
C TRP A 360 -2.71 38.16 -5.08
N ARG A 361 -2.55 39.41 -4.61
CA ARG A 361 -1.48 40.30 -5.04
C ARG A 361 -0.29 40.27 -4.09
N ARG A 362 0.91 40.48 -4.62
CA ARG A 362 2.14 40.57 -3.81
C ARG A 362 2.15 41.90 -3.03
N ASP A 363 2.46 41.83 -1.76
CA ASP A 363 2.78 42.98 -0.93
C ASP A 363 4.27 43.37 -1.03
N ALA A 364 4.69 44.39 -0.28
CA ALA A 364 6.08 44.86 -0.26
C ALA A 364 7.09 43.80 0.25
N SER A 365 6.63 42.81 1.03
CA SER A 365 7.46 41.67 1.47
C SER A 365 7.57 40.56 0.43
N GLY A 366 6.87 40.67 -0.70
CA GLY A 366 6.78 39.62 -1.72
C GLY A 366 5.71 38.56 -1.44
N MET A 367 5.04 38.62 -0.28
CA MET A 367 3.96 37.71 0.10
C MET A 367 2.67 38.03 -0.64
N ARG A 368 1.96 37.03 -1.13
CA ARG A 368 0.63 37.22 -1.73
C ARG A 368 -0.45 37.38 -0.66
N ARG A 369 -1.27 38.41 -0.83
CA ARG A 369 -2.40 38.73 0.05
C ARG A 369 -3.69 39.00 -0.73
N ARG A 370 -4.80 38.64 -0.07
CA ARG A 370 -6.15 39.02 -0.54
C ARG A 370 -6.96 39.48 0.67
N ALA A 371 -7.51 40.72 0.59
CA ALA A 371 -8.22 41.35 1.71
C ALA A 371 -7.38 41.32 3.04
N GLY A 372 -6.09 41.66 2.95
CA GLY A 372 -5.17 41.72 4.08
C GLY A 372 -4.66 40.32 4.59
N LYS A 373 -5.28 39.22 4.20
CA LYS A 373 -4.89 37.87 4.63
C LYS A 373 -3.80 37.29 3.72
N PRO A 374 -2.72 36.71 4.25
CA PRO A 374 -1.69 36.07 3.45
C PRO A 374 -2.21 34.78 2.79
N LEU A 375 -1.66 34.43 1.63
CA LEU A 375 -1.83 33.10 1.04
C LEU A 375 -0.88 32.14 1.73
N ALA A 376 -1.37 31.54 2.81
CA ALA A 376 -0.64 30.61 3.67
C ALA A 376 -1.37 29.27 3.72
N LEU A 377 -0.63 28.18 3.56
CA LEU A 377 -1.12 26.82 3.45
C LEU A 377 -0.30 25.90 4.37
N THR A 378 -0.91 24.85 4.85
CA THR A 378 -0.21 23.75 5.53
C THR A 378 0.01 22.60 4.55
N LEU A 379 1.20 21.97 4.58
CA LEU A 379 1.53 20.78 3.79
C LEU A 379 1.85 19.61 4.73
N ALA A 380 0.95 18.65 4.80
CA ALA A 380 1.12 17.43 5.57
C ALA A 380 1.88 16.36 4.77
N TYR A 381 2.79 15.64 5.42
CA TYR A 381 3.56 14.56 4.79
C TYR A 381 4.03 13.54 5.82
N THR A 382 4.41 12.34 5.36
CA THR A 382 5.04 11.32 6.19
C THR A 382 6.56 11.38 6.12
N ASN A 383 7.22 11.18 7.25
CA ASN A 383 8.69 11.20 7.38
C ASN A 383 9.34 9.83 7.17
N VAL A 384 8.61 8.86 6.63
CA VAL A 384 9.08 7.49 6.44
C VAL A 384 10.31 7.39 5.52
N SER A 385 10.49 8.35 4.63
CA SER A 385 11.60 8.41 3.66
C SER A 385 12.26 9.78 3.63
N PRO A 386 13.61 9.87 3.55
CA PRO A 386 14.33 11.11 3.28
C PRO A 386 13.86 11.81 1.99
N ALA A 387 13.44 11.04 0.98
CA ALA A 387 12.93 11.53 -0.28
C ALA A 387 11.71 12.45 -0.08
N TYR A 388 10.77 12.08 0.79
CA TYR A 388 9.59 12.91 1.03
C TYR A 388 9.94 14.23 1.69
N ARG A 389 10.91 14.23 2.61
CA ARG A 389 11.42 15.46 3.21
C ARG A 389 12.05 16.37 2.17
N THR A 390 12.89 15.82 1.30
CA THR A 390 13.49 16.57 0.18
C THR A 390 12.40 17.16 -0.71
N ALA A 391 11.42 16.36 -1.14
CA ALA A 391 10.34 16.79 -2.01
C ALA A 391 9.53 17.94 -1.41
N VAL A 392 9.13 17.86 -0.13
CA VAL A 392 8.31 18.91 0.49
C VAL A 392 9.07 20.20 0.73
N VAL A 393 10.38 20.14 1.02
CA VAL A 393 11.22 21.33 1.14
C VAL A 393 11.38 22.02 -0.21
N LEU A 394 11.58 21.26 -1.28
CA LEU A 394 11.61 21.81 -2.64
C LEU A 394 10.26 22.42 -3.06
N LEU A 395 9.14 21.76 -2.74
CA LEU A 395 7.80 22.31 -2.94
C LEU A 395 7.62 23.62 -2.18
N GLN A 396 7.99 23.67 -0.91
CA GLN A 396 7.93 24.90 -0.10
C GLN A 396 8.70 26.03 -0.76
N GLN A 397 9.90 25.76 -1.28
CA GLN A 397 10.70 26.75 -2.00
C GLN A 397 10.04 27.22 -3.30
N GLN A 398 9.42 26.32 -4.08
CA GLN A 398 8.70 26.68 -5.30
C GLN A 398 7.52 27.61 -4.99
N PHE A 399 6.74 27.30 -3.97
CA PHE A 399 5.63 28.13 -3.49
C PHE A 399 6.12 29.49 -2.95
N ALA A 400 7.19 29.50 -2.15
CA ALA A 400 7.75 30.72 -1.58
C ALA A 400 8.22 31.71 -2.67
N ARG A 401 8.86 31.23 -3.75
CA ARG A 401 9.23 32.05 -4.93
C ARG A 401 8.02 32.74 -5.55
N ALA A 402 6.86 32.12 -5.49
CA ALA A 402 5.60 32.68 -5.97
C ALA A 402 4.89 33.60 -4.95
N GLY A 403 5.43 33.76 -3.74
CA GLY A 403 4.83 34.53 -2.65
C GLY A 403 3.73 33.79 -1.88
N VAL A 404 3.74 32.47 -1.94
CA VAL A 404 2.84 31.59 -1.19
C VAL A 404 3.59 30.98 -0.02
N HIS A 405 3.07 31.16 1.18
CA HIS A 405 3.66 30.57 2.38
C HIS A 405 3.17 29.13 2.58
N VAL A 406 4.06 28.21 2.94
CA VAL A 406 3.72 26.81 3.21
C VAL A 406 4.39 26.35 4.51
N ASP A 407 3.56 25.94 5.48
CA ASP A 407 4.00 25.32 6.73
C ASP A 407 4.04 23.80 6.57
N LEU A 408 5.22 23.19 6.85
CA LEU A 408 5.43 21.76 6.73
C LEU A 408 5.00 21.03 8.02
N GLN A 409 4.13 20.04 7.88
CA GLN A 409 3.65 19.20 8.99
C GLN A 409 4.07 17.75 8.77
N SER A 410 5.02 17.28 9.56
CA SER A 410 5.60 15.94 9.49
C SER A 410 4.88 14.97 10.42
N TYR A 411 4.59 13.76 9.92
CA TYR A 411 3.94 12.69 10.66
C TYR A 411 4.69 11.36 10.46
N VAL A 412 4.64 10.47 11.45
CA VAL A 412 5.02 9.07 11.23
C VAL A 412 3.96 8.38 10.36
N TYR A 413 4.37 7.36 9.60
CA TYR A 413 3.49 6.70 8.61
C TYR A 413 2.16 6.23 9.22
N SER A 414 2.21 5.51 10.34
CA SER A 414 1.02 4.97 11.01
C SER A 414 0.04 6.03 11.51
N GLN A 415 0.53 7.21 11.88
CA GLN A 415 -0.31 8.35 12.26
C GLN A 415 -0.86 9.06 11.03
N PHE A 416 -0.06 9.22 9.96
CA PHE A 416 -0.46 9.95 8.76
C PHE A 416 -1.68 9.31 8.09
N TYR A 417 -1.68 7.98 7.97
CA TYR A 417 -2.76 7.18 7.36
C TYR A 417 -3.73 6.58 8.38
N ALA A 418 -3.67 6.99 9.65
CA ALA A 418 -4.57 6.48 10.68
C ALA A 418 -6.04 6.82 10.39
N LEU A 419 -6.96 6.02 10.94
CA LEU A 419 -8.39 6.28 10.89
C LEU A 419 -8.74 7.60 11.58
N ALA A 420 -9.91 8.14 11.27
CA ALA A 420 -10.39 9.38 11.88
C ALA A 420 -10.55 9.24 13.41
N SER A 421 -11.00 8.08 13.89
CA SER A 421 -11.10 7.72 15.32
C SER A 421 -9.74 7.78 16.03
N ASP A 422 -8.67 7.42 15.32
CA ASP A 422 -7.30 7.39 15.83
C ASP A 422 -6.56 8.71 15.61
N GLY A 423 -7.29 9.75 15.17
CA GLY A 423 -6.75 11.10 14.99
C GLY A 423 -5.96 11.32 13.71
N GLY A 424 -6.06 10.43 12.71
CA GLY A 424 -5.35 10.54 11.43
C GLY A 424 -5.55 11.88 10.74
N PRO A 425 -4.49 12.62 10.37
CA PRO A 425 -4.61 13.96 9.78
C PRO A 425 -5.30 13.93 8.41
N LEU A 426 -5.04 12.92 7.56
CA LEU A 426 -5.71 12.76 6.27
C LEU A 426 -7.20 12.49 6.46
N ALA A 427 -7.54 11.52 7.30
CA ALA A 427 -8.92 11.13 7.56
C ALA A 427 -9.74 12.26 8.21
N ASN A 428 -9.12 13.11 9.04
CA ASN A 428 -9.76 14.26 9.67
C ASN A 428 -9.67 15.57 8.86
N GLY A 429 -8.94 15.60 7.74
CA GLY A 429 -8.78 16.80 6.89
C GLY A 429 -7.99 17.93 7.56
N ARG A 430 -7.01 17.60 8.41
CA ARG A 430 -6.19 18.59 9.13
C ARG A 430 -4.99 19.05 8.30
N TYR A 431 -5.24 19.48 7.07
CA TYR A 431 -4.24 19.97 6.13
C TYR A 431 -4.93 20.80 5.04
N ASP A 432 -4.15 21.63 4.36
CA ASP A 432 -4.55 22.27 3.11
C ASP A 432 -4.00 21.48 1.92
N LEU A 433 -2.71 21.15 1.97
CA LEU A 433 -1.98 20.32 1.02
C LEU A 433 -1.50 19.05 1.70
N ALA A 434 -1.38 17.96 0.96
CA ALA A 434 -0.74 16.75 1.46
C ALA A 434 0.10 16.07 0.36
N LEU A 435 1.31 15.63 0.70
CA LEU A 435 2.09 14.74 -0.14
C LEU A 435 1.63 13.31 0.14
N ILE A 436 0.91 12.72 -0.81
CA ILE A 436 0.24 11.42 -0.64
C ILE A 436 0.82 10.44 -1.65
N VAL A 437 1.06 9.21 -1.19
CA VAL A 437 1.35 8.08 -2.07
C VAL A 437 0.09 7.24 -2.18
N TYR A 438 -0.40 7.08 -3.39
CA TYR A 438 -1.47 6.15 -3.71
C TYR A 438 -0.87 4.91 -4.36
N SER A 439 -1.09 3.75 -3.74
CA SER A 439 -1.00 2.47 -4.41
C SER A 439 -2.35 2.20 -5.06
N THR A 440 -2.37 1.95 -6.35
CA THR A 440 -3.61 1.73 -7.09
C THR A 440 -3.75 0.28 -7.49
N ASN A 441 -4.98 -0.15 -7.73
CA ASN A 441 -5.28 -1.50 -8.20
C ASN A 441 -4.93 -1.62 -9.68
N VAL A 442 -4.75 -2.85 -10.13
CA VAL A 442 -4.58 -3.16 -11.55
C VAL A 442 -5.82 -2.75 -12.34
N ASP A 443 -7.02 -2.95 -11.78
CA ASP A 443 -8.25 -2.41 -12.36
C ASP A 443 -8.29 -0.89 -12.14
N PRO A 444 -8.50 -0.08 -13.20
CA PRO A 444 -8.50 1.38 -13.10
C PRO A 444 -9.81 1.95 -12.56
N ASP A 445 -10.56 1.22 -11.73
CA ASP A 445 -11.69 1.81 -10.99
C ASP A 445 -11.16 2.82 -9.98
N GLN A 446 -11.46 4.08 -10.21
CA GLN A 446 -11.02 5.20 -9.39
C GLN A 446 -12.12 5.72 -8.44
N ALA A 447 -13.18 4.94 -8.21
CA ALA A 447 -14.26 5.33 -7.32
C ALA A 447 -13.75 5.67 -5.91
N TRP A 448 -12.83 4.89 -5.38
CA TRP A 448 -12.22 5.08 -4.06
C TRP A 448 -11.43 6.39 -3.92
N LEU A 449 -10.92 6.96 -5.06
CA LEU A 449 -10.18 8.22 -5.08
C LEU A 449 -11.09 9.45 -5.30
N PHE A 450 -12.14 9.32 -6.12
CA PHE A 450 -12.85 10.50 -6.64
C PHE A 450 -14.35 10.48 -6.39
N ALA A 451 -14.98 9.37 -5.99
CA ALA A 451 -16.40 9.36 -5.70
C ALA A 451 -16.72 10.20 -4.46
N CYS A 452 -17.84 10.93 -4.51
CA CYS A 452 -18.29 11.76 -3.38
C CYS A 452 -18.53 10.95 -2.10
N ARG A 453 -19.00 9.70 -2.23
CA ARG A 453 -19.24 8.80 -1.08
C ARG A 453 -17.97 8.36 -0.37
N GLU A 454 -16.84 8.32 -1.10
CA GLU A 454 -15.52 7.90 -0.59
C GLU A 454 -14.73 9.03 0.09
N ARG A 455 -15.35 10.21 0.24
CA ARG A 455 -14.69 11.31 0.98
C ARG A 455 -14.39 10.88 2.41
N ALA A 456 -13.16 11.13 2.82
CA ALA A 456 -12.77 10.89 4.20
C ALA A 456 -13.72 11.62 5.20
N PRO A 457 -14.11 10.99 6.33
CA PRO A 457 -13.54 9.77 6.88
C PRO A 457 -14.16 8.45 6.37
N ASN A 458 -15.12 8.48 5.44
CA ASN A 458 -15.87 7.29 5.00
C ASN A 458 -15.10 6.42 4.01
N GLY A 459 -14.01 6.93 3.42
CA GLY A 459 -13.16 6.24 2.46
C GLY A 459 -11.84 7.00 2.26
N TYR A 460 -11.14 6.69 1.14
CA TYR A 460 -9.79 7.16 0.88
C TYR A 460 -9.70 8.37 -0.08
N ASN A 461 -10.84 9.00 -0.42
CA ASN A 461 -10.84 10.27 -1.13
C ASN A 461 -10.36 11.39 -0.17
N TRP A 462 -9.06 11.39 0.11
CA TRP A 462 -8.45 12.36 1.01
C TRP A 462 -8.49 13.79 0.45
N SER A 463 -8.49 13.97 -0.87
CA SER A 463 -8.71 15.30 -1.47
C SER A 463 -10.09 15.88 -1.16
N ARG A 464 -11.02 15.05 -0.64
CA ARG A 464 -12.42 15.41 -0.35
C ARG A 464 -13.16 15.98 -1.57
N TYR A 465 -12.65 15.69 -2.76
CA TYR A 465 -13.26 16.06 -4.03
C TYR A 465 -14.65 15.45 -4.17
N CYS A 466 -15.58 16.21 -4.70
CA CYS A 466 -16.92 15.74 -4.99
C CYS A 466 -17.46 16.46 -6.21
N SER A 467 -17.76 15.71 -7.25
CA SER A 467 -18.35 16.19 -8.49
C SER A 467 -19.43 15.22 -8.96
N PRO A 468 -20.69 15.66 -9.11
CA PRO A 468 -21.76 14.82 -9.65
C PRO A 468 -21.43 14.25 -11.03
N ARG A 469 -20.65 14.99 -11.83
CA ARG A 469 -20.20 14.53 -13.15
C ARG A 469 -19.15 13.42 -13.03
N ALA A 470 -18.25 13.50 -12.05
CA ALA A 470 -17.29 12.42 -11.76
C ALA A 470 -18.03 11.16 -11.28
N ASP A 471 -18.98 11.32 -10.36
CA ASP A 471 -19.81 10.20 -9.90
C ASP A 471 -20.59 9.54 -11.04
N ALA A 472 -21.14 10.33 -11.98
CA ALA A 472 -21.83 9.81 -13.16
C ALA A 472 -20.89 9.02 -14.09
N LEU A 473 -19.65 9.51 -14.32
CA LEU A 473 -18.66 8.80 -15.15
C LEU A 473 -18.20 7.50 -14.48
N LEU A 474 -17.98 7.52 -13.15
CA LEU A 474 -17.64 6.34 -12.37
C LEU A 474 -18.77 5.30 -12.43
N ALA A 475 -20.02 5.72 -12.23
CA ALA A 475 -21.18 4.83 -12.35
C ALA A 475 -21.31 4.25 -13.76
N ALA A 476 -21.13 5.05 -14.81
CA ALA A 476 -21.16 4.59 -16.18
C ALA A 476 -20.02 3.61 -16.49
N SER A 477 -18.81 3.84 -15.97
CA SER A 477 -17.67 2.92 -16.15
C SER A 477 -17.89 1.58 -15.45
N ALA A 478 -18.54 1.59 -14.29
CA ALA A 478 -18.89 0.38 -13.55
C ALA A 478 -19.92 -0.50 -14.33
N LEU A 479 -20.76 0.11 -15.16
CA LEU A 479 -21.72 -0.61 -16.02
C LEU A 479 -21.13 -1.07 -17.36
N ALA A 480 -19.91 -0.67 -17.69
CA ALA A 480 -19.30 -0.92 -18.98
C ALA A 480 -18.45 -2.21 -18.97
N PHE A 481 -19.03 -3.36 -19.30
CA PHE A 481 -18.32 -4.63 -19.48
C PHE A 481 -17.49 -4.69 -20.76
N ASP A 482 -17.76 -3.83 -21.76
CA ASP A 482 -16.87 -3.62 -22.89
C ASP A 482 -15.65 -2.79 -22.48
N ARG A 483 -14.46 -3.37 -22.63
CA ARG A 483 -13.20 -2.76 -22.21
C ARG A 483 -12.93 -1.43 -22.92
N THR A 484 -13.21 -1.31 -24.20
CA THR A 484 -12.96 -0.10 -24.98
C THR A 484 -13.85 1.04 -24.48
N ARG A 485 -15.13 0.77 -24.30
CA ARG A 485 -16.08 1.74 -23.75
C ARG A 485 -15.69 2.16 -22.32
N ARG A 486 -15.28 1.20 -21.49
CA ARG A 486 -14.85 1.47 -20.10
C ARG A 486 -13.62 2.38 -20.06
N ILE A 487 -12.61 2.08 -20.88
CA ILE A 487 -11.41 2.94 -21.02
C ILE A 487 -11.81 4.36 -21.44
N ALA A 488 -12.72 4.52 -22.39
CA ALA A 488 -13.16 5.84 -22.86
C ALA A 488 -13.83 6.65 -21.73
N LEU A 489 -14.66 6.02 -20.90
CA LEU A 489 -15.31 6.67 -19.75
C LEU A 489 -14.30 7.07 -18.67
N LEU A 490 -13.34 6.20 -18.37
CA LEU A 490 -12.29 6.50 -17.38
C LEU A 490 -11.33 7.60 -17.86
N ARG A 491 -11.06 7.69 -19.16
CA ARG A 491 -10.32 8.81 -19.76
C ARG A 491 -11.08 10.14 -19.62
N GLN A 492 -12.41 10.14 -19.84
CA GLN A 492 -13.23 11.32 -19.60
C GLN A 492 -13.22 11.72 -18.12
N LEU A 493 -13.23 10.76 -17.19
CA LEU A 493 -13.06 11.04 -15.77
C LEU A 493 -11.70 11.69 -15.49
N GLN A 494 -10.62 11.14 -16.04
CA GLN A 494 -9.28 11.70 -15.88
C GLN A 494 -9.19 13.14 -16.39
N GLU A 495 -9.76 13.43 -17.57
CA GLU A 495 -9.82 14.78 -18.12
C GLU A 495 -10.60 15.74 -17.22
N LEU A 496 -11.72 15.30 -16.65
CA LEU A 496 -12.51 16.10 -15.71
C LEU A 496 -11.71 16.39 -14.43
N VAL A 497 -11.13 15.38 -13.83
CA VAL A 497 -10.31 15.51 -12.62
C VAL A 497 -9.09 16.40 -12.87
N ALA A 498 -8.45 16.28 -14.04
CA ALA A 498 -7.34 17.13 -14.42
C ALA A 498 -7.74 18.62 -14.60
N ARG A 499 -8.99 18.89 -15.02
CA ARG A 499 -9.55 20.26 -15.06
C ARG A 499 -9.87 20.79 -13.66
N ASP A 500 -10.45 19.96 -12.79
CA ASP A 500 -10.88 20.36 -11.45
C ASP A 500 -9.73 20.42 -10.44
N VAL A 501 -8.60 19.79 -10.75
CA VAL A 501 -7.35 19.79 -9.97
C VAL A 501 -7.56 19.47 -8.47
N PRO A 502 -8.16 18.33 -8.09
CA PRO A 502 -8.17 17.93 -6.69
C PRO A 502 -6.79 17.46 -6.21
N LEU A 503 -5.91 17.15 -7.14
CA LEU A 503 -4.51 16.75 -6.91
C LEU A 503 -3.65 17.09 -8.13
N VAL A 504 -2.34 17.11 -7.94
CA VAL A 504 -1.33 17.18 -9.01
C VAL A 504 -0.50 15.90 -8.97
N PRO A 505 -0.52 15.06 -10.01
CA PRO A 505 0.38 13.92 -10.10
C PRO A 505 1.83 14.40 -10.20
N LEU A 506 2.73 13.88 -9.35
CA LEU A 506 4.14 14.30 -9.30
C LEU A 506 5.04 13.30 -10.03
N TRP A 507 4.92 12.03 -9.72
CA TRP A 507 5.63 10.93 -10.39
C TRP A 507 4.94 9.60 -10.16
N GLN A 508 5.14 8.68 -11.11
CA GLN A 508 4.74 7.28 -10.93
C GLN A 508 5.67 6.62 -9.91
N SER A 509 5.11 5.82 -9.03
CA SER A 509 5.88 5.02 -8.08
C SER A 509 6.76 3.99 -8.81
N ARG A 510 7.89 3.64 -8.19
CA ARG A 510 8.80 2.59 -8.65
C ARG A 510 8.90 1.54 -7.56
N GLU A 511 8.88 0.29 -7.95
CA GLU A 511 9.23 -0.82 -7.08
C GLU A 511 10.74 -1.02 -7.13
N ILE A 512 11.36 -0.87 -5.98
CA ILE A 512 12.77 -1.21 -5.76
C ILE A 512 12.80 -2.39 -4.80
N ASP A 513 13.33 -3.51 -5.27
CA ASP A 513 13.55 -4.65 -4.40
C ASP A 513 15.02 -4.93 -4.27
N VAL A 514 15.43 -5.13 -3.03
CA VAL A 514 16.78 -5.55 -2.65
C VAL A 514 16.67 -6.98 -2.19
N THR A 515 17.18 -7.92 -2.97
CA THR A 515 17.14 -9.35 -2.66
C THR A 515 18.52 -9.97 -2.74
N PRO A 516 18.83 -11.03 -1.98
CA PRO A 516 20.06 -11.78 -2.15
C PRO A 516 20.18 -12.32 -3.58
N ARG A 517 21.38 -12.31 -4.16
CA ARG A 517 21.61 -12.92 -5.48
C ARG A 517 21.29 -14.42 -5.49
N ALA A 518 21.46 -15.10 -4.34
CA ALA A 518 21.14 -16.49 -4.15
C ALA A 518 19.64 -16.79 -4.04
N LEU A 519 18.78 -15.77 -3.88
CA LEU A 519 17.35 -15.98 -3.85
C LEU A 519 16.81 -16.18 -5.26
N HIS A 520 16.20 -17.33 -5.50
CA HIS A 520 15.53 -17.71 -6.74
C HIS A 520 14.01 -17.62 -6.58
N GLY A 521 13.27 -17.51 -7.70
CA GLY A 521 11.81 -17.52 -7.74
C GLY A 521 11.13 -16.21 -7.31
N PHE A 522 11.89 -15.18 -6.93
CA PHE A 522 11.34 -13.87 -6.65
C PHE A 522 10.84 -13.20 -7.95
N VAL A 523 9.59 -12.75 -7.93
CA VAL A 523 8.94 -12.01 -9.04
C VAL A 523 8.44 -10.69 -8.48
N PRO A 524 8.95 -9.53 -8.96
CA PRO A 524 8.46 -8.22 -8.54
C PRO A 524 7.02 -8.01 -9.01
N ASN A 525 6.15 -7.59 -8.12
CA ASN A 525 4.73 -7.36 -8.38
C ASN A 525 4.13 -6.32 -7.42
N GLY A 526 4.86 -5.27 -7.10
CA GLY A 526 4.44 -4.24 -6.16
C GLY A 526 4.11 -4.82 -4.78
N ASP A 527 3.01 -4.37 -4.18
CA ASP A 527 2.52 -4.87 -2.90
C ASP A 527 2.24 -6.40 -2.91
N LEU A 528 2.18 -7.00 -4.11
CA LEU A 528 1.88 -8.41 -4.32
C LEU A 528 3.12 -9.27 -4.60
N SER A 529 4.33 -8.73 -4.46
CA SER A 529 5.60 -9.46 -4.70
C SER A 529 5.70 -10.72 -3.83
N PHE A 530 5.09 -10.69 -2.64
CA PHE A 530 4.99 -11.86 -1.75
C PHE A 530 4.07 -12.97 -2.27
N ALA A 531 3.24 -12.70 -3.27
CA ALA A 531 2.41 -13.75 -3.90
C ALA A 531 3.24 -14.86 -4.58
N SER A 532 4.50 -14.57 -4.95
CA SER A 532 5.46 -15.54 -5.50
C SER A 532 6.24 -16.31 -4.43
N ALA A 533 6.04 -16.02 -3.14
CA ALA A 533 6.89 -16.52 -2.03
C ALA A 533 6.92 -18.04 -1.89
N ARG A 534 5.89 -18.75 -2.35
CA ARG A 534 5.91 -20.22 -2.44
C ARG A 534 7.10 -20.75 -3.24
N ASP A 535 7.46 -20.06 -4.31
CA ASP A 535 8.49 -20.48 -5.25
C ASP A 535 9.89 -19.95 -4.90
N TRP A 536 10.01 -19.14 -3.85
CA TRP A 536 11.31 -18.63 -3.39
C TRP A 536 12.17 -19.74 -2.81
N SER A 537 13.45 -19.79 -3.22
CA SER A 537 14.41 -20.78 -2.74
C SER A 537 15.82 -20.19 -2.69
N TRP A 538 16.65 -20.80 -1.85
CA TRP A 538 18.09 -20.53 -1.82
C TRP A 538 18.81 -21.24 -2.96
#